data_083e1ce2a49d88be01ff0eff95c227e1
#
_entry.id   083e1ce2a49d88be01ff0eff95c227e1
#
_cell.length_a   1.000
_cell.length_b   1.000
_cell.length_c   1.000
_cell.angle_alpha   90.00
_cell.angle_beta   90.00
_cell.angle_gamma   90.00
#
_symmetry.space_group_name_H-M   'P 1'
#
loop_
_entity.id
_entity.type
_entity.pdbx_description
1 polymer ?
#
loop_
_entity_poly.entity_id
_entity_poly.type
_entity_poly.pdbx_seq_one_letter_code
_entity_poly.pdbx_strand_id
1 'polypeptide(L)'
;MGNDIVLFMDGNIQLEVPVSRDGESVWLSANQMAVLFDKDETNIRKHINNVFRSSEVDKNNNTQKMRVDGVKQSVAFYSLDVILAVGYRVNSQRGIAFRKWANNVLKQYIMKGYAINERRLQALEKTVDIQSRMLADALDIEELLDS
;
A
#
# COMPACT_ATOMS: atom_id res chain seq x y z
N MET A 1 12.87 -18.00 9.73
CA MET A 1 13.76 -18.15 8.60
C MET A 1 13.02 -17.81 7.32
N GLY A 2 13.55 -16.99 6.47
CA GLY A 2 13.00 -16.75 5.16
C GLY A 2 11.97 -15.65 5.02
N ASN A 3 11.83 -14.77 6.01
CA ASN A 3 11.05 -13.56 5.81
C ASN A 3 12.00 -12.43 5.41
N ASP A 4 11.71 -11.77 4.32
CA ASP A 4 12.41 -10.55 3.96
C ASP A 4 12.00 -9.42 4.90
N ILE A 5 12.90 -8.47 5.09
CA ILE A 5 12.67 -7.33 5.96
C ILE A 5 12.60 -6.08 5.11
N VAL A 6 11.54 -5.30 5.29
CA VAL A 6 11.44 -3.97 4.68
C VAL A 6 11.88 -2.95 5.72
N LEU A 7 12.77 -2.05 5.31
CA LEU A 7 13.29 -1.00 6.16
C LEU A 7 12.61 0.33 5.85
N PHE A 8 12.05 0.95 6.88
CA PHE A 8 11.53 2.31 6.81
C PHE A 8 12.54 3.22 7.48
N MET A 9 13.00 4.25 6.80
CA MET A 9 13.96 5.18 7.35
C MET A 9 13.41 6.62 7.32
N ASP A 10 13.49 7.27 8.48
CA ASP A 10 13.18 8.70 8.62
C ASP A 10 14.24 9.31 9.54
N GLY A 11 15.20 10.01 8.94
CA GLY A 11 16.33 10.54 9.68
C GLY A 11 17.13 9.43 10.38
N ASN A 12 17.18 9.48 11.71
CA ASN A 12 17.89 8.48 12.51
C ASN A 12 16.99 7.30 12.91
N ILE A 13 15.71 7.35 12.58
CA ILE A 13 14.76 6.29 12.93
C ILE A 13 14.73 5.26 11.81
N GLN A 14 14.96 4.01 12.19
CA GLN A 14 14.93 2.87 11.29
C GLN A 14 13.89 1.88 11.80
N LEU A 15 12.91 1.57 10.96
CA LEU A 15 11.84 0.61 11.28
C LEU A 15 12.00 -0.62 10.40
N GLU A 16 12.04 -1.79 11.04
CA GLU A 16 12.17 -3.07 10.36
C GLU A 16 10.83 -3.80 10.41
N VAL A 17 10.29 -4.16 9.25
CA VAL A 17 9.04 -4.90 9.16
C VAL A 17 9.26 -6.17 8.36
N PRO A 18 9.02 -7.34 8.95
CA PRO A 18 9.14 -8.60 8.22
C PRO A 18 8.03 -8.74 7.20
N VAL A 19 8.38 -9.23 6.03
CA VAL A 19 7.44 -9.48 4.93
C VAL A 19 7.30 -10.99 4.76
N SER A 20 6.11 -11.46 4.38
CA SER A 20 5.88 -12.88 4.11
C SER A 20 6.78 -13.36 2.95
N ARG A 21 6.99 -14.70 2.89
CA ARG A 21 7.88 -15.33 1.89
C ARG A 21 7.52 -14.98 0.45
N ASP A 22 6.23 -14.86 0.17
CA ASP A 22 5.74 -14.52 -1.18
C ASP A 22 5.85 -13.03 -1.49
N GLY A 23 6.23 -12.20 -0.51
CA GLY A 23 6.33 -10.75 -0.68
C GLY A 23 4.99 -10.05 -0.87
N GLU A 24 3.88 -10.75 -0.76
CA GLU A 24 2.55 -10.22 -1.05
C GLU A 24 1.85 -9.64 0.18
N SER A 25 2.26 -10.04 1.39
CA SER A 25 1.60 -9.59 2.59
C SER A 25 2.54 -9.49 3.78
N VAL A 26 2.13 -8.69 4.73
CA VAL A 26 2.80 -8.51 6.02
C VAL A 26 1.79 -8.83 7.11
N TRP A 27 2.19 -9.67 8.06
CA TRP A 27 1.37 -10.06 9.19
C TRP A 27 2.16 -9.83 10.47
N LEU A 28 1.65 -9.02 11.38
CA LEU A 28 2.28 -8.75 12.68
C LEU A 28 1.29 -9.03 13.82
N SER A 29 1.83 -9.55 14.92
CA SER A 29 1.07 -9.64 16.16
C SER A 29 0.98 -8.27 16.86
N ALA A 30 0.11 -8.15 17.85
CA ALA A 30 0.04 -6.93 18.66
C ALA A 30 1.36 -6.64 19.36
N ASN A 31 2.06 -7.67 19.82
CA ASN A 31 3.39 -7.50 20.43
C ASN A 31 4.41 -6.95 19.44
N GLN A 32 4.43 -7.48 18.22
CA GLN A 32 5.34 -6.99 17.17
C GLN A 32 5.01 -5.54 16.79
N MET A 33 3.74 -5.18 16.70
CA MET A 33 3.35 -3.78 16.47
C MET A 33 3.74 -2.86 17.62
N ALA A 34 3.67 -3.35 18.85
CA ALA A 34 4.11 -2.60 20.03
C ALA A 34 5.60 -2.26 19.92
N VAL A 35 6.42 -3.18 19.47
CA VAL A 35 7.84 -2.95 19.21
C VAL A 35 8.04 -1.97 18.04
N LEU A 36 7.32 -2.19 16.95
CA LEU A 36 7.42 -1.36 15.74
C LEU A 36 7.11 0.10 16.03
N PHE A 37 6.02 0.37 16.76
CA PHE A 37 5.52 1.72 17.02
C PHE A 37 5.98 2.30 18.36
N ASP A 38 6.76 1.56 19.12
CA ASP A 38 7.25 1.95 20.45
C ASP A 38 6.10 2.34 21.39
N LYS A 39 5.15 1.45 21.51
CA LYS A 39 4.02 1.55 22.43
C LYS A 39 3.83 0.24 23.17
N ASP A 40 3.16 0.27 24.31
CA ASP A 40 2.84 -0.97 25.00
C ASP A 40 1.76 -1.75 24.23
N GLU A 41 1.71 -3.04 24.51
CA GLU A 41 0.79 -3.95 23.83
C GLU A 41 -0.68 -3.60 24.09
N THR A 42 -1.00 -3.11 25.30
CA THR A 42 -2.35 -2.69 25.67
C THR A 42 -2.82 -1.53 24.80
N ASN A 43 -1.95 -0.55 24.58
CA ASN A 43 -2.24 0.59 23.71
C ASN A 43 -2.50 0.13 22.28
N ILE A 44 -1.63 -0.76 21.76
CA ILE A 44 -1.79 -1.30 20.40
C ILE A 44 -3.09 -2.07 20.26
N ARG A 45 -3.44 -2.93 21.23
CA ARG A 45 -4.71 -3.68 21.21
C ARG A 45 -5.93 -2.77 21.20
N LYS A 46 -5.86 -1.67 21.94
CA LYS A 46 -6.91 -0.66 21.92
C LYS A 46 -7.09 -0.05 20.53
N HIS A 47 -6.00 0.29 19.86
CA HIS A 47 -6.05 0.80 18.49
C HIS A 47 -6.58 -0.24 17.50
N ILE A 48 -6.15 -1.49 17.62
CA ILE A 48 -6.64 -2.58 16.78
C ILE A 48 -8.16 -2.73 16.94
N ASN A 49 -8.64 -2.76 18.17
CA ASN A 49 -10.07 -2.88 18.45
C ASN A 49 -10.86 -1.71 17.86
N ASN A 50 -10.32 -0.50 17.95
CA ASN A 50 -10.96 0.69 17.39
C ASN A 50 -11.00 0.66 15.87
N VAL A 51 -9.96 0.15 15.22
CA VAL A 51 -9.92 -0.04 13.77
C VAL A 51 -11.05 -0.97 13.31
N PHE A 52 -11.22 -2.09 13.99
CA PHE A 52 -12.29 -3.04 13.66
C PHE A 52 -13.68 -2.48 13.98
N ARG A 53 -13.80 -1.78 15.11
CA ARG A 53 -15.07 -1.17 15.54
C ARG A 53 -15.55 -0.10 14.58
N SER A 54 -14.63 0.68 14.01
CA SER A 54 -14.95 1.72 13.03
C SER A 54 -15.24 1.19 11.63
N SER A 55 -15.08 -0.11 11.43
CA SER A 55 -15.24 -0.79 10.13
C SER A 55 -14.26 -0.30 9.06
N GLU A 56 -13.16 0.30 9.47
CA GLU A 56 -12.08 0.67 8.55
C GLU A 56 -11.50 -0.54 7.86
N VAL A 57 -11.38 -1.64 8.61
CA VAL A 57 -10.83 -2.91 8.12
C VAL A 57 -11.72 -4.04 8.61
N ASP A 58 -12.01 -5.00 7.75
CA ASP A 58 -12.78 -6.17 8.11
C ASP A 58 -11.95 -7.13 8.95
N LYS A 59 -12.45 -7.52 10.11
CA LYS A 59 -11.73 -8.37 11.05
C LYS A 59 -11.47 -9.77 10.50
N ASN A 60 -12.45 -10.36 9.84
CA ASN A 60 -12.38 -11.78 9.45
C ASN A 60 -11.27 -12.03 8.43
N ASN A 61 -11.09 -11.14 7.47
CA ASN A 61 -10.10 -11.29 6.41
C ASN A 61 -8.72 -10.74 6.80
N ASN A 62 -8.61 -10.06 7.92
CA ASN A 62 -7.41 -9.32 8.31
C ASN A 62 -6.84 -9.79 9.64
N THR A 63 -7.30 -10.92 10.15
CA THR A 63 -6.80 -11.55 11.37
C THR A 63 -6.58 -13.04 11.11
N GLN A 64 -5.41 -13.53 11.52
CA GLN A 64 -5.08 -14.96 11.49
C GLN A 64 -4.55 -15.38 12.84
N LYS A 65 -4.91 -16.57 13.28
CA LYS A 65 -4.35 -17.15 14.51
C LYS A 65 -3.33 -18.21 14.12
N MET A 66 -2.11 -18.07 14.63
CA MET A 66 -1.03 -19.01 14.37
C MET A 66 -0.36 -19.41 15.66
N ARG A 67 0.13 -20.65 15.71
CA ARG A 67 0.96 -21.13 16.81
C ARG A 67 2.37 -20.63 16.64
N VAL A 68 2.92 -20.13 17.73
CA VAL A 68 4.32 -19.67 17.81
C VAL A 68 5.07 -20.61 18.77
N ASP A 69 6.30 -20.95 18.40
CA ASP A 69 7.15 -21.82 19.22
C ASP A 69 7.32 -21.23 20.63
N GLY A 70 7.17 -22.08 21.64
CA GLY A 70 7.28 -21.67 23.02
C GLY A 70 6.01 -21.05 23.62
N VAL A 71 4.93 -20.92 22.86
CA VAL A 71 3.66 -20.36 23.31
C VAL A 71 2.59 -21.45 23.26
N LYS A 72 1.89 -21.66 24.37
CA LYS A 72 0.86 -22.71 24.47
C LYS A 72 -0.40 -22.37 23.68
N GLN A 73 -0.75 -21.10 23.58
CA GLN A 73 -1.95 -20.64 22.88
C GLN A 73 -1.58 -20.03 21.54
N SER A 74 -2.51 -20.11 20.58
CA SER A 74 -2.32 -19.44 19.30
C SER A 74 -2.29 -17.92 19.48
N VAL A 75 -1.46 -17.27 18.66
CA VAL A 75 -1.29 -15.80 18.69
C VAL A 75 -2.02 -15.23 17.47
N ALA A 76 -2.75 -14.14 17.66
CA ALA A 76 -3.40 -13.41 16.59
C ALA A 76 -2.38 -12.57 15.84
N PHE A 77 -2.40 -12.66 14.52
CA PHE A 77 -1.62 -11.84 13.60
C PHE A 77 -2.57 -11.01 12.75
N TYR A 78 -2.17 -9.80 12.45
CA TYR A 78 -2.99 -8.81 11.76
C TYR A 78 -2.33 -8.41 10.43
N SER A 79 -3.16 -8.16 9.45
CA SER A 79 -2.73 -7.85 8.09
C SER A 79 -2.06 -6.48 7.97
N LEU A 80 -1.45 -6.22 6.82
CA LEU A 80 -0.89 -4.92 6.48
C LEU A 80 -1.94 -3.80 6.60
N ASP A 81 -3.18 -4.06 6.21
CA ASP A 81 -4.25 -3.07 6.32
C ASP A 81 -4.47 -2.62 7.77
N VAL A 82 -4.44 -3.57 8.71
CA VAL A 82 -4.54 -3.26 10.14
C VAL A 82 -3.31 -2.51 10.62
N ILE A 83 -2.13 -2.94 10.21
CA ILE A 83 -0.85 -2.30 10.60
C ILE A 83 -0.85 -0.84 10.16
N LEU A 84 -1.25 -0.56 8.92
CA LEU A 84 -1.33 0.80 8.39
C LEU A 84 -2.32 1.64 9.19
N ALA A 85 -3.51 1.11 9.44
CA ALA A 85 -4.55 1.81 10.20
C ALA A 85 -4.09 2.14 11.63
N VAL A 86 -3.42 1.20 12.28
CA VAL A 86 -2.83 1.40 13.63
C VAL A 86 -1.72 2.46 13.55
N GLY A 87 -0.85 2.38 12.55
CA GLY A 87 0.25 3.33 12.38
C GLY A 87 -0.23 4.77 12.23
N TYR A 88 -1.37 4.99 11.60
CA TYR A 88 -1.95 6.33 11.48
C TYR A 88 -2.60 6.85 12.77
N ARG A 89 -2.83 5.97 13.76
CA ARG A 89 -3.47 6.34 15.03
C ARG A 89 -2.49 6.49 16.18
N VAL A 90 -1.34 5.84 16.11
CA VAL A 90 -0.38 5.77 17.21
C VAL A 90 0.33 7.10 17.41
N ASN A 91 0.33 7.58 18.69
CA ASN A 91 1.02 8.81 19.06
C ASN A 91 2.39 8.49 19.65
N SER A 92 3.39 8.33 18.79
CA SER A 92 4.79 8.07 19.17
C SER A 92 5.72 8.60 18.10
N GLN A 93 7.01 8.72 18.42
CA GLN A 93 8.02 9.12 17.45
C GLN A 93 8.09 8.16 16.27
N ARG A 94 8.01 6.86 16.55
CA ARG A 94 7.99 5.84 15.50
C ARG A 94 6.70 5.86 14.69
N GLY A 95 5.57 6.15 15.32
CA GLY A 95 4.30 6.34 14.62
C GLY A 95 4.36 7.53 13.65
N ILE A 96 4.97 8.63 14.08
CA ILE A 96 5.20 9.81 13.23
C ILE A 96 6.12 9.44 12.06
N ALA A 97 7.22 8.75 12.33
CA ALA A 97 8.17 8.30 11.30
C ALA A 97 7.48 7.38 10.28
N PHE A 98 6.65 6.47 10.75
CA PHE A 98 5.87 5.57 9.90
C PHE A 98 4.93 6.35 8.97
N ARG A 99 4.19 7.31 9.52
CA ARG A 99 3.27 8.13 8.71
C ARG A 99 4.01 8.96 7.67
N LYS A 100 5.14 9.56 8.02
CA LYS A 100 5.97 10.30 7.06
C LYS A 100 6.45 9.41 5.92
N TRP A 101 6.94 8.23 6.27
CA TRP A 101 7.37 7.26 5.27
C TRP A 101 6.21 6.84 4.37
N ALA A 102 5.08 6.48 4.96
CA ALA A 102 3.89 6.06 4.21
C ALA A 102 3.39 7.15 3.26
N ASN A 103 3.36 8.40 3.74
CA ASN A 103 2.96 9.55 2.93
C ASN A 103 3.92 9.75 1.76
N ASN A 104 5.23 9.60 1.97
CA ASN A 104 6.22 9.70 0.89
C ASN A 104 6.02 8.63 -0.17
N VAL A 105 5.79 7.39 0.25
CA VAL A 105 5.53 6.28 -0.66
C VAL A 105 4.26 6.56 -1.48
N LEU A 106 3.18 6.99 -0.82
CA LEU A 106 1.93 7.32 -1.49
C LEU A 106 2.11 8.45 -2.50
N LYS A 107 2.83 9.51 -2.12
CA LYS A 107 3.12 10.62 -3.03
C LYS A 107 3.87 10.15 -4.26
N GLN A 108 4.89 9.32 -4.08
CA GLN A 108 5.67 8.78 -5.18
C GLN A 108 4.80 7.95 -6.13
N TYR A 109 3.95 7.07 -5.59
CA TYR A 109 3.04 6.27 -6.40
C TYR A 109 2.00 7.11 -7.14
N ILE A 110 1.43 8.11 -6.48
CA ILE A 110 0.46 9.01 -7.10
C ILE A 110 1.11 9.78 -8.25
N MET A 111 2.28 10.35 -8.03
CA MET A 111 3.00 11.11 -9.06
C MET A 111 3.46 10.23 -10.21
N LYS A 112 3.93 9.02 -9.90
CA LYS A 112 4.32 8.05 -10.92
C LYS A 112 3.11 7.61 -11.75
N GLY A 113 1.98 7.34 -11.09
CA GLY A 113 0.74 7.00 -11.76
C GLY A 113 0.23 8.12 -12.65
N TYR A 114 0.30 9.35 -12.17
CA TYR A 114 -0.02 10.53 -12.96
C TYR A 114 0.86 10.62 -14.22
N ALA A 115 2.16 10.48 -14.08
CA ALA A 115 3.09 10.54 -15.20
C ALA A 115 2.83 9.45 -16.24
N ILE A 116 2.53 8.24 -15.80
CA ILE A 116 2.18 7.13 -16.67
C ILE A 116 0.87 7.43 -17.42
N ASN A 117 -0.14 7.95 -16.73
CA ASN A 117 -1.43 8.29 -17.31
C ASN A 117 -1.29 9.43 -18.32
N GLU A 118 -0.47 10.44 -18.03
CA GLU A 118 -0.16 11.51 -18.97
C GLU A 118 0.46 10.99 -20.26
N ARG A 119 1.43 10.10 -20.15
CA ARG A 119 2.08 9.48 -21.31
C ARG A 119 1.09 8.66 -22.15
N ARG A 120 0.21 7.91 -21.48
CA ARG A 120 -0.83 7.13 -22.15
C ARG A 120 -1.81 8.04 -22.88
N LEU A 121 -2.20 9.12 -22.25
CA LEU A 121 -3.11 10.11 -22.85
C LEU A 121 -2.50 10.73 -24.08
N GLN A 122 -1.25 11.17 -24.00
CA GLN A 122 -0.52 11.74 -25.13
C GLN A 122 -0.37 10.73 -26.27
N ALA A 123 -0.09 9.47 -25.97
CA ALA A 123 -0.01 8.41 -26.96
C ALA A 123 -1.35 8.17 -27.65
N LEU A 124 -2.45 8.20 -26.89
CA LEU A 124 -3.80 8.07 -27.42
C LEU A 124 -4.17 9.26 -28.31
N GLU A 125 -3.84 10.47 -27.89
CA GLU A 125 -4.06 11.68 -28.68
C GLU A 125 -3.33 11.60 -30.01
N LYS A 126 -2.07 11.16 -30.02
CA LYS A 126 -1.31 10.94 -31.23
C LYS A 126 -1.95 9.90 -32.15
N THR A 127 -2.39 8.79 -31.58
CA THR A 127 -3.05 7.71 -32.31
C THR A 127 -4.33 8.21 -32.98
N VAL A 128 -5.17 8.93 -32.21
CA VAL A 128 -6.40 9.51 -32.72
C VAL A 128 -6.10 10.51 -33.86
N ASP A 129 -5.10 11.35 -33.68
CA ASP A 129 -4.69 12.34 -34.68
C ASP A 129 -4.25 11.68 -35.99
N ILE A 130 -3.41 10.64 -35.92
CA ILE A 130 -2.97 9.86 -37.06
C ILE A 130 -4.15 9.20 -37.75
N GLN A 131 -5.04 8.57 -37.01
CA GLN A 131 -6.23 7.91 -37.56
C GLN A 131 -7.16 8.91 -38.23
N SER A 132 -7.33 10.09 -37.63
CA SER A 132 -8.14 11.15 -38.24
C SER A 132 -7.57 11.65 -39.56
N ARG A 133 -6.26 11.80 -39.66
CA ARG A 133 -5.59 12.20 -40.88
C ARG A 133 -5.72 11.14 -41.96
N MET A 134 -5.54 9.87 -41.60
CA MET A 134 -5.70 8.76 -42.53
C MET A 134 -7.12 8.70 -43.09
N LEU A 135 -8.12 8.92 -42.24
CA LEU A 135 -9.51 8.95 -42.68
C LEU A 135 -9.80 10.13 -43.60
N ALA A 136 -9.29 11.31 -43.25
CA ALA A 136 -9.43 12.49 -44.12
C ALA A 136 -8.83 12.27 -45.48
N ASP A 137 -7.63 11.69 -45.57
CA ASP A 137 -6.96 11.37 -46.83
C ASP A 137 -7.75 10.36 -47.65
N ALA A 138 -8.33 9.35 -47.00
CA ALA A 138 -9.18 8.36 -47.68
C ALA A 138 -10.45 9.00 -48.25
N LEU A 139 -11.07 9.93 -47.50
CA LEU A 139 -12.26 10.65 -47.97
C LEU A 139 -11.93 11.58 -49.17
N ASP A 140 -10.81 12.26 -49.14
CA ASP A 140 -10.35 13.10 -50.25
C ASP A 140 -10.12 12.28 -51.53
N ILE A 141 -9.55 11.09 -51.39
CA ILE A 141 -9.36 10.17 -52.53
C ILE A 141 -10.71 9.70 -53.06
N GLU A 142 -11.68 9.38 -52.22
CA GLU A 142 -13.04 9.02 -52.66
C GLU A 142 -13.70 10.14 -53.42
N GLU A 143 -13.61 11.37 -52.92
CA GLU A 143 -14.15 12.54 -53.62
C GLU A 143 -13.52 12.71 -55.02
N LEU A 144 -12.23 12.48 -55.14
CA LEU A 144 -11.53 12.54 -56.42
C LEU A 144 -11.96 11.44 -57.37
N LEU A 145 -12.32 10.26 -56.83
CA LEU A 145 -12.78 9.14 -57.65
C LEU A 145 -14.23 9.30 -58.10
N ASP A 146 -15.06 9.99 -57.34
CA ASP A 146 -16.47 10.23 -57.61
C ASP A 146 -16.68 11.42 -58.57
N SER A 147 -15.67 12.19 -58.84
CA SER A 147 -15.77 13.33 -59.76
C SER A 147 -15.28 12.94 -61.22
#